data_918425dd3e320c519b976d20b6eb5997
#
_entry.id   918425dd3e320c519b976d20b6eb5997
#
_cell.length_a   1.000
_cell.length_b   1.000
_cell.length_c   1.000
_cell.angle_alpha   90.00
_cell.angle_beta   90.00
_cell.angle_gamma   90.00
#
_symmetry.space_group_name_H-M   'P 1'
#
loop_
_entity.id
_entity.type
_entity.pdbx_description
1 polymer ?
#
loop_
_entity_poly.entity_id
_entity_poly.type
_entity_poly.pdbx_seq_one_letter_code
_entity_poly.pdbx_strand_id
1 'polypeptide(L)'
;MSTVTASRIARLPSFRRPDDALPRASIGTAPMLWSNADRAPGDGTDAMAIVDEIARVGYEGTQLGDGFPEGDALRDALRERGLRLAEVYVPIPATVDGPASDALAIAEERLRLLHDGEGEVLCLAIDGSPDRDMAAGRADEPGTPVFTDAGWELLVELIHTIADRASALGHPVVFHPHGGTFIETPAEVERLAASTDPGRMGICLDVGHYLVGGGDPVTAIRALGERVTHMHLKDVDPAVLARLQAGALEGLGHAIRERVFTELGAGILDLDGVVTALVELDYAGWLIVEQDTTWAPPSESAAIGRRVLASTLRRLGTAGAA
;
A
#
# COMPACT_ATOMS: atom_id res chain seq x y z
N MET A 1 5.60 -34.52 28.26
CA MET A 1 4.91 -33.21 28.13
C MET A 1 5.97 -32.15 28.30
N SER A 2 6.50 -31.67 27.19
CA SER A 2 7.53 -30.61 27.18
C SER A 2 6.83 -29.31 26.89
N THR A 3 6.77 -28.43 27.89
CA THR A 3 6.26 -27.07 27.76
C THR A 3 7.24 -26.28 26.91
N VAL A 4 6.89 -26.07 25.64
CA VAL A 4 7.59 -25.09 24.81
C VAL A 4 7.27 -23.71 25.38
N THR A 5 8.24 -23.16 26.10
CA THR A 5 8.19 -21.79 26.59
C THR A 5 8.25 -20.88 25.35
N ALA A 6 7.14 -20.19 25.05
CA ALA A 6 7.11 -19.17 24.00
C ALA A 6 8.22 -18.15 24.29
N SER A 7 9.28 -18.18 23.49
CA SER A 7 10.35 -17.19 23.56
C SER A 7 9.73 -15.83 23.26
N ARG A 8 9.69 -14.93 24.24
CA ARG A 8 9.31 -13.54 24.01
C ARG A 8 10.22 -12.98 22.91
N ILE A 9 9.65 -12.68 21.76
CA ILE A 9 10.37 -12.04 20.66
C ILE A 9 10.90 -10.72 21.18
N ALA A 10 12.24 -10.61 21.24
CA ALA A 10 12.88 -9.36 21.64
C ALA A 10 12.62 -8.33 20.53
N ARG A 11 11.71 -7.39 20.80
CA ARG A 11 11.43 -6.27 19.91
C ARG A 11 12.66 -5.36 19.81
N LEU A 12 12.90 -4.84 18.62
CA LEU A 12 13.75 -3.67 18.47
C LEU A 12 13.14 -2.51 19.31
N PRO A 13 13.97 -1.60 19.87
CA PRO A 13 13.46 -0.46 20.62
C PRO A 13 12.42 0.32 19.80
N SER A 14 11.39 0.88 20.46
CA SER A 14 10.47 1.79 19.79
C SER A 14 11.25 2.91 19.12
N PHE A 15 11.09 3.03 17.80
CA PHE A 15 11.72 4.10 17.04
C PHE A 15 10.91 5.40 17.07
N ARG A 16 9.67 5.36 17.58
CA ARG A 16 8.75 6.50 17.67
C ARG A 16 9.05 7.37 18.90
N ARG A 17 8.98 8.68 18.72
CA ARG A 17 9.09 9.70 19.78
C ARG A 17 7.94 10.69 19.69
N PRO A 18 7.54 11.32 20.81
CA PRO A 18 6.48 12.34 20.80
C PRO A 18 6.77 13.56 19.93
N ASP A 19 8.06 13.82 19.69
CA ASP A 19 8.58 14.91 18.86
C ASP A 19 8.83 14.53 17.38
N ASP A 20 8.42 13.33 16.95
CA ASP A 20 8.46 12.94 15.54
C ASP A 20 7.51 13.83 14.70
N ALA A 21 7.85 14.06 13.44
CA ALA A 21 7.11 14.97 12.53
C ALA A 21 5.62 14.63 12.36
N LEU A 22 5.26 13.34 12.42
CA LEU A 22 3.88 12.84 12.30
C LEU A 22 3.51 12.00 13.53
N PRO A 23 3.34 12.60 14.72
CA PRO A 23 3.17 11.86 15.98
C PRO A 23 1.88 11.04 16.04
N ARG A 24 0.87 11.39 15.24
CA ARG A 24 -0.42 10.69 15.18
C ARG A 24 -0.50 9.60 14.12
N ALA A 25 0.41 9.58 13.13
CA ALA A 25 0.43 8.55 12.12
C ALA A 25 0.95 7.22 12.69
N SER A 26 0.46 6.11 12.18
CA SER A 26 0.93 4.75 12.52
C SER A 26 1.85 4.21 11.42
N ILE A 27 2.78 3.35 11.75
CA ILE A 27 3.73 2.78 10.77
C ILE A 27 3.52 1.28 10.64
N GLY A 28 3.09 0.86 9.45
CA GLY A 28 2.88 -0.54 9.09
C GLY A 28 3.74 -0.99 7.92
N THR A 29 3.55 -2.25 7.52
CA THR A 29 4.16 -2.82 6.32
C THR A 29 3.24 -3.83 5.66
N ALA A 30 3.43 -4.07 4.35
CA ALA A 30 2.77 -5.15 3.63
C ALA A 30 3.63 -6.44 3.70
N PRO A 31 3.02 -7.63 3.86
CA PRO A 31 3.75 -8.88 3.99
C PRO A 31 4.28 -9.43 2.66
N MET A 32 3.91 -8.84 1.51
CA MET A 32 4.26 -9.32 0.17
C MET A 32 5.78 -9.45 -0.04
N LEU A 33 6.58 -8.63 0.62
CA LEU A 33 8.04 -8.73 0.57
C LEU A 33 8.57 -10.11 0.99
N TRP A 34 7.91 -10.75 1.96
CA TRP A 34 8.25 -12.11 2.43
C TRP A 34 7.65 -13.20 1.56
N SER A 35 6.50 -12.93 0.94
CA SER A 35 5.82 -13.89 0.06
C SER A 35 6.47 -13.99 -1.32
N ASN A 36 7.35 -13.11 -1.66
CA ASN A 36 8.14 -12.90 -2.88
C ASN A 36 7.75 -13.78 -4.08
N ALA A 37 7.22 -13.18 -5.13
CA ALA A 37 6.73 -13.85 -6.33
C ALA A 37 7.77 -14.72 -7.08
N ASP A 38 9.07 -14.54 -6.79
CA ASP A 38 10.16 -15.32 -7.41
C ASP A 38 10.47 -16.62 -6.67
N ARG A 39 9.82 -16.90 -5.53
CA ARG A 39 9.95 -18.19 -4.84
C ARG A 39 9.05 -19.23 -5.51
N ALA A 40 9.57 -20.44 -5.68
CA ALA A 40 8.78 -21.54 -6.23
C ALA A 40 7.52 -21.78 -5.37
N PRO A 41 6.37 -22.12 -5.99
CA PRO A 41 5.18 -22.49 -5.24
C PRO A 41 5.52 -23.61 -4.23
N GLY A 42 5.30 -23.35 -2.94
CA GLY A 42 5.62 -24.30 -1.86
C GLY A 42 6.83 -23.94 -1.00
N ASP A 43 7.69 -23.01 -1.41
CA ASP A 43 8.81 -22.50 -0.58
C ASP A 43 8.38 -21.30 0.31
N GLY A 44 7.07 -21.09 0.48
CA GLY A 44 6.52 -19.97 1.24
C GLY A 44 7.01 -19.97 2.69
N THR A 45 7.46 -18.80 3.16
CA THR A 45 7.66 -18.56 4.59
C THR A 45 6.32 -18.78 5.29
N ASP A 46 6.32 -19.50 6.41
CA ASP A 46 5.13 -19.67 7.24
C ASP A 46 4.52 -18.29 7.57
N ALA A 47 3.22 -18.14 7.32
CA ALA A 47 2.51 -16.88 7.54
C ALA A 47 2.72 -16.32 8.94
N MET A 48 2.76 -17.19 9.97
CA MET A 48 3.02 -16.77 11.34
C MET A 48 4.48 -16.35 11.57
N ALA A 49 5.42 -16.95 10.85
CA ALA A 49 6.82 -16.51 10.88
C ALA A 49 6.97 -15.11 10.23
N ILE A 50 6.19 -14.79 9.20
CA ILE A 50 6.13 -13.43 8.62
C ILE A 50 5.64 -12.43 9.68
N VAL A 51 4.54 -12.73 10.37
CA VAL A 51 3.99 -11.88 11.45
C VAL A 51 5.02 -11.68 12.57
N ASP A 52 5.75 -12.73 12.96
CA ASP A 52 6.83 -12.66 13.95
C ASP A 52 7.95 -11.72 13.50
N GLU A 53 8.34 -11.77 12.23
CA GLU A 53 9.38 -10.92 11.68
C GLU A 53 8.94 -9.45 11.57
N ILE A 54 7.71 -9.17 11.15
CA ILE A 54 7.13 -7.82 11.12
C ILE A 54 7.17 -7.20 12.52
N ALA A 55 6.75 -7.96 13.55
CA ALA A 55 6.80 -7.51 14.95
C ALA A 55 8.24 -7.28 15.42
N ARG A 56 9.18 -8.16 15.07
CA ARG A 56 10.59 -8.05 15.43
C ARG A 56 11.26 -6.83 14.80
N VAL A 57 10.92 -6.49 13.56
CA VAL A 57 11.41 -5.28 12.87
C VAL A 57 10.88 -4.01 13.54
N GLY A 58 9.76 -4.09 14.25
CA GLY A 58 9.22 -2.98 15.05
C GLY A 58 8.18 -2.14 14.33
N TYR A 59 7.48 -2.73 13.37
CA TYR A 59 6.25 -2.16 12.81
C TYR A 59 5.11 -2.18 13.83
N GLU A 60 4.13 -1.32 13.67
CA GLU A 60 2.95 -1.18 14.54
C GLU A 60 1.75 -1.96 14.00
N GLY A 61 1.77 -2.31 12.71
CA GLY A 61 0.73 -3.06 12.04
C GLY A 61 1.17 -3.63 10.71
N THR A 62 0.26 -4.38 10.09
CA THR A 62 0.47 -5.02 8.80
C THR A 62 -0.80 -5.02 7.96
N GLN A 63 -0.65 -5.09 6.65
CA GLN A 63 -1.70 -5.53 5.74
C GLN A 63 -2.01 -7.01 5.99
N LEU A 64 -3.24 -7.45 5.68
CA LEU A 64 -3.59 -8.88 5.68
C LEU A 64 -2.76 -9.61 4.61
N GLY A 65 -2.01 -10.61 5.03
CA GLY A 65 -1.19 -11.44 4.15
C GLY A 65 -1.85 -12.76 3.76
N ASP A 66 -1.38 -13.33 2.67
CA ASP A 66 -1.82 -14.66 2.25
C ASP A 66 -1.44 -15.72 3.29
N GLY A 67 -2.39 -16.59 3.59
CA GLY A 67 -2.21 -17.67 4.57
C GLY A 67 -2.22 -17.20 6.03
N PHE A 68 -2.47 -15.91 6.31
CA PHE A 68 -2.72 -15.46 7.67
C PHE A 68 -4.01 -16.12 8.20
N PRO A 69 -4.10 -16.42 9.52
CA PRO A 69 -5.34 -16.88 10.09
C PRO A 69 -6.45 -15.83 9.97
N GLU A 70 -7.70 -16.21 10.17
CA GLU A 70 -8.86 -15.33 10.09
C GLU A 70 -9.52 -15.10 11.47
N GLY A 71 -10.32 -14.04 11.58
CA GLY A 71 -11.15 -13.73 12.74
C GLY A 71 -10.38 -13.69 14.05
N ASP A 72 -10.89 -14.37 15.06
CA ASP A 72 -10.30 -14.41 16.42
C ASP A 72 -8.84 -14.84 16.41
N ALA A 73 -8.51 -15.85 15.60
CA ALA A 73 -7.14 -16.37 15.54
C ALA A 73 -6.15 -15.32 15.00
N LEU A 74 -6.57 -14.51 14.01
CA LEU A 74 -5.75 -13.39 13.51
C LEU A 74 -5.60 -12.29 14.57
N ARG A 75 -6.72 -11.90 15.20
CA ARG A 75 -6.70 -10.87 16.25
C ARG A 75 -5.77 -11.23 17.40
N ASP A 76 -5.86 -12.47 17.88
CA ASP A 76 -5.01 -12.94 18.98
C ASP A 76 -3.54 -13.00 18.55
N ALA A 77 -3.26 -13.52 17.36
CA ALA A 77 -1.91 -13.59 16.82
C ALA A 77 -1.23 -12.21 16.70
N LEU A 78 -1.97 -11.21 16.18
CA LEU A 78 -1.46 -9.83 16.06
C LEU A 78 -1.32 -9.17 17.44
N ARG A 79 -2.32 -9.30 18.31
CA ARG A 79 -2.32 -8.71 19.66
C ARG A 79 -1.17 -9.23 20.53
N GLU A 80 -0.90 -10.54 20.51
CA GLU A 80 0.22 -11.14 21.23
C GLU A 80 1.56 -10.56 20.83
N ARG A 81 1.66 -10.08 19.58
CA ARG A 81 2.85 -9.44 19.01
C ARG A 81 2.83 -7.92 19.07
N GLY A 82 1.69 -7.35 19.57
CA GLY A 82 1.41 -5.92 19.63
C GLY A 82 1.38 -5.27 18.24
N LEU A 83 0.89 -6.00 17.27
CA LEU A 83 0.55 -5.53 15.94
C LEU A 83 -0.95 -5.26 15.83
N ARG A 84 -1.32 -4.43 14.85
CA ARG A 84 -2.70 -4.18 14.41
C ARG A 84 -2.86 -4.62 12.96
N LEU A 85 -4.06 -5.00 12.56
CA LEU A 85 -4.41 -5.16 11.17
C LEU A 85 -4.68 -3.76 10.58
N ALA A 86 -3.69 -3.20 9.87
CA ALA A 86 -3.75 -1.85 9.34
C ALA A 86 -4.77 -1.76 8.19
N GLU A 87 -4.74 -2.75 7.31
CA GLU A 87 -5.60 -2.76 6.12
C GLU A 87 -5.85 -4.17 5.58
N VAL A 88 -6.93 -4.27 4.80
CA VAL A 88 -7.20 -5.41 3.92
C VAL A 88 -7.32 -4.89 2.48
N TYR A 89 -6.48 -5.44 1.61
CA TYR A 89 -6.47 -5.12 0.17
C TYR A 89 -7.59 -5.83 -0.57
N VAL A 90 -8.27 -5.10 -1.47
CA VAL A 90 -9.39 -5.58 -2.30
C VAL A 90 -9.01 -5.44 -3.76
N PRO A 91 -8.60 -6.52 -4.45
CA PRO A 91 -8.42 -6.48 -5.90
C PRO A 91 -9.80 -6.40 -6.57
N ILE A 92 -10.01 -5.42 -7.43
CA ILE A 92 -11.23 -5.22 -8.22
C ILE A 92 -10.93 -5.63 -9.66
N PRO A 93 -11.36 -6.80 -10.12
CA PRO A 93 -11.21 -7.20 -11.52
C PRO A 93 -12.00 -6.23 -12.42
N ALA A 94 -11.38 -5.78 -13.50
CA ALA A 94 -11.99 -4.82 -14.40
C ALA A 94 -11.56 -5.01 -15.86
N THR A 95 -12.40 -4.53 -16.77
CA THR A 95 -12.11 -4.34 -18.20
C THR A 95 -12.33 -2.88 -18.56
N VAL A 96 -12.13 -2.49 -19.81
CA VAL A 96 -12.44 -1.13 -20.30
C VAL A 96 -13.90 -0.72 -20.07
N ASP A 97 -14.82 -1.68 -19.96
CA ASP A 97 -16.25 -1.45 -19.77
C ASP A 97 -16.64 -1.35 -18.28
N GLY A 98 -15.67 -1.45 -17.37
CA GLY A 98 -15.87 -1.28 -15.92
C GLY A 98 -15.52 -2.52 -15.11
N PRO A 99 -15.86 -2.51 -13.79
CA PRO A 99 -15.62 -3.63 -12.88
C PRO A 99 -16.35 -4.92 -13.33
N ALA A 100 -15.74 -6.06 -13.05
CA ALA A 100 -16.35 -7.37 -13.28
C ALA A 100 -17.57 -7.58 -12.36
N SER A 101 -18.48 -8.45 -12.78
CA SER A 101 -19.75 -8.70 -12.08
C SER A 101 -19.61 -9.28 -10.67
N ASP A 102 -18.48 -9.88 -10.35
CA ASP A 102 -18.13 -10.46 -9.03
C ASP A 102 -17.34 -9.49 -8.14
N ALA A 103 -16.94 -8.32 -8.64
CA ALA A 103 -16.14 -7.34 -7.90
C ALA A 103 -16.75 -6.96 -6.54
N LEU A 104 -18.07 -6.80 -6.48
CA LEU A 104 -18.75 -6.50 -5.21
C LEU A 104 -18.66 -7.67 -4.23
N ALA A 105 -18.82 -8.91 -4.70
CA ALA A 105 -18.71 -10.09 -3.84
C ALA A 105 -17.29 -10.27 -3.29
N ILE A 106 -16.27 -9.99 -4.09
CA ILE A 106 -14.86 -9.96 -3.65
C ILE A 106 -14.68 -8.91 -2.56
N ALA A 107 -15.20 -7.71 -2.76
CA ALA A 107 -15.08 -6.63 -1.78
C ALA A 107 -15.81 -6.96 -0.46
N GLU A 108 -16.98 -7.60 -0.51
CA GLU A 108 -17.72 -8.04 0.68
C GLU A 108 -16.96 -9.10 1.48
N GLU A 109 -16.33 -10.05 0.80
CA GLU A 109 -15.50 -11.05 1.47
C GLU A 109 -14.29 -10.40 2.14
N ARG A 110 -13.61 -9.47 1.48
CA ARG A 110 -12.50 -8.72 2.07
C ARG A 110 -12.93 -7.83 3.23
N LEU A 111 -14.11 -7.21 3.13
CA LEU A 111 -14.71 -6.44 4.22
C LEU A 111 -15.04 -7.33 5.43
N ARG A 112 -15.54 -8.56 5.20
CA ARG A 112 -15.74 -9.54 6.26
C ARG A 112 -14.41 -9.86 6.96
N LEU A 113 -13.34 -10.16 6.21
CA LEU A 113 -12.02 -10.43 6.78
C LEU A 113 -11.49 -9.25 7.60
N LEU A 114 -11.68 -8.01 7.09
CA LEU A 114 -11.33 -6.79 7.82
C LEU A 114 -12.09 -6.69 9.15
N HIS A 115 -13.42 -6.87 9.10
CA HIS A 115 -14.29 -6.72 10.25
C HIS A 115 -14.02 -7.81 11.31
N ASP A 116 -13.97 -9.07 10.90
CA ASP A 116 -13.68 -10.20 11.78
C ASP A 116 -12.27 -10.13 12.38
N GLY A 117 -11.32 -9.55 11.66
CA GLY A 117 -9.94 -9.32 12.11
C GLY A 117 -9.74 -8.06 12.96
N GLU A 118 -10.79 -7.27 13.23
CA GLU A 118 -10.69 -5.93 13.86
C GLU A 118 -9.69 -5.00 13.13
N GLY A 119 -9.67 -5.10 11.78
CA GLY A 119 -8.80 -4.27 10.95
C GLY A 119 -9.32 -2.83 10.80
N GLU A 120 -8.45 -1.94 10.31
CA GLU A 120 -8.75 -0.51 10.35
C GLU A 120 -9.24 0.04 9.00
N VAL A 121 -8.65 -0.35 7.86
CA VAL A 121 -8.93 0.26 6.56
C VAL A 121 -9.20 -0.79 5.49
N LEU A 122 -10.24 -0.57 4.67
CA LEU A 122 -10.48 -1.35 3.46
C LEU A 122 -9.85 -0.63 2.27
N CYS A 123 -8.82 -1.23 1.66
CA CYS A 123 -8.02 -0.63 0.60
C CYS A 123 -8.39 -1.22 -0.76
N LEU A 124 -9.12 -0.47 -1.59
CA LEU A 124 -9.56 -0.89 -2.92
C LEU A 124 -8.48 -0.58 -3.96
N ALA A 125 -8.27 -1.46 -4.91
CA ALA A 125 -7.48 -1.19 -6.10
C ALA A 125 -8.06 -1.92 -7.31
N ILE A 126 -7.89 -1.38 -8.51
CA ILE A 126 -8.15 -2.14 -9.74
C ILE A 126 -7.07 -3.21 -9.87
N ASP A 127 -7.49 -4.42 -10.17
CA ASP A 127 -6.57 -5.51 -10.51
C ASP A 127 -5.90 -5.25 -11.86
N GLY A 128 -4.69 -5.75 -12.03
CA GLY A 128 -3.92 -5.54 -13.26
C GLY A 128 -4.57 -6.20 -14.47
N SER A 129 -4.51 -5.54 -15.62
CA SER A 129 -4.85 -6.16 -16.91
C SER A 129 -3.58 -6.33 -17.75
N PRO A 130 -3.47 -7.39 -18.58
CA PRO A 130 -2.27 -7.61 -19.39
C PRO A 130 -1.87 -6.41 -20.26
N ASP A 131 -2.85 -5.74 -20.87
CA ASP A 131 -2.61 -4.61 -21.78
C ASP A 131 -2.14 -3.38 -21.00
N ARG A 132 -2.69 -3.12 -19.80
CA ARG A 132 -2.27 -2.01 -18.94
C ARG A 132 -0.93 -2.31 -18.28
N ASP A 133 -0.67 -3.57 -17.87
CA ASP A 133 0.64 -3.98 -17.36
C ASP A 133 1.74 -3.70 -18.39
N MET A 134 1.52 -4.10 -19.66
CA MET A 134 2.46 -3.85 -20.76
C MET A 134 2.68 -2.36 -21.06
N ALA A 135 1.71 -1.51 -20.76
CA ALA A 135 1.78 -0.07 -20.95
C ALA A 135 2.21 0.70 -19.70
N ALA A 136 2.48 0.02 -18.58
CA ALA A 136 2.84 0.67 -17.32
C ALA A 136 4.00 1.65 -17.47
N GLY A 137 3.89 2.82 -16.83
CA GLY A 137 4.82 3.94 -16.98
C GLY A 137 4.71 4.70 -18.30
N ARG A 138 3.79 4.28 -19.20
CA ARG A 138 3.51 4.86 -20.52
C ARG A 138 2.00 4.83 -20.82
N ALA A 139 1.17 4.82 -19.78
CA ALA A 139 -0.26 4.60 -19.90
C ALA A 139 -1.01 5.73 -20.63
N ASP A 140 -0.37 6.88 -20.84
CA ASP A 140 -0.87 8.00 -21.65
C ASP A 140 -0.53 7.89 -23.16
N GLU A 141 0.20 6.85 -23.57
CA GLU A 141 0.49 6.60 -24.98
C GLU A 141 -0.81 6.30 -25.79
N PRO A 142 -0.91 6.84 -27.03
CA PRO A 142 -2.07 6.57 -27.88
C PRO A 142 -2.31 5.08 -28.10
N GLY A 143 -3.53 4.63 -27.86
CA GLY A 143 -3.95 3.24 -28.04
C GLY A 143 -3.88 2.40 -26.76
N THR A 144 -3.35 2.93 -25.67
CA THR A 144 -3.46 2.26 -24.36
C THR A 144 -4.93 2.16 -23.94
N PRO A 145 -5.41 0.98 -23.50
CA PRO A 145 -6.79 0.83 -23.05
C PRO A 145 -7.07 1.71 -21.82
N VAL A 146 -8.21 2.41 -21.86
CA VAL A 146 -8.73 3.23 -20.76
C VAL A 146 -10.18 2.86 -20.49
N PHE A 147 -10.68 3.15 -19.31
CA PHE A 147 -12.12 2.98 -19.06
C PHE A 147 -12.95 3.84 -20.02
N THR A 148 -14.01 3.24 -20.56
CA THR A 148 -15.09 4.01 -21.19
C THR A 148 -15.78 4.90 -20.15
N ASP A 149 -16.52 5.94 -20.59
CA ASP A 149 -17.26 6.77 -19.63
C ASP A 149 -18.29 5.94 -18.83
N ALA A 150 -18.95 4.97 -19.48
CA ALA A 150 -19.83 4.03 -18.77
C ALA A 150 -19.06 3.16 -17.77
N GLY A 151 -17.85 2.71 -18.12
CA GLY A 151 -16.98 1.95 -17.21
C GLY A 151 -16.58 2.76 -15.99
N TRP A 152 -16.30 4.06 -16.16
CA TRP A 152 -16.05 4.98 -15.05
C TRP A 152 -17.28 5.14 -14.13
N GLU A 153 -18.46 5.32 -14.70
CA GLU A 153 -19.72 5.44 -13.93
C GLU A 153 -19.95 4.19 -13.08
N LEU A 154 -19.76 2.99 -13.67
CA LEU A 154 -19.90 1.72 -12.96
C LEU A 154 -18.86 1.55 -11.86
N LEU A 155 -17.61 1.99 -12.07
CA LEU A 155 -16.58 1.96 -11.04
C LEU A 155 -16.95 2.86 -9.84
N VAL A 156 -17.40 4.09 -10.11
CA VAL A 156 -17.81 5.04 -9.06
C VAL A 156 -19.01 4.50 -8.27
N GLU A 157 -20.00 3.92 -8.96
CA GLU A 157 -21.15 3.28 -8.30
C GLU A 157 -20.72 2.12 -7.40
N LEU A 158 -19.83 1.26 -7.88
CA LEU A 158 -19.27 0.15 -7.11
C LEU A 158 -18.53 0.66 -5.85
N ILE A 159 -17.64 1.63 -6.01
CA ILE A 159 -16.88 2.23 -4.90
C ILE A 159 -17.85 2.78 -3.84
N HIS A 160 -18.85 3.55 -4.23
CA HIS A 160 -19.83 4.10 -3.31
C HIS A 160 -20.64 3.01 -2.60
N THR A 161 -21.02 1.94 -3.33
CA THR A 161 -21.72 0.78 -2.74
C THR A 161 -20.87 0.09 -1.68
N ILE A 162 -19.59 -0.15 -1.98
CA ILE A 162 -18.64 -0.76 -1.02
C ILE A 162 -18.44 0.16 0.19
N ALA A 163 -18.27 1.46 -0.04
CA ALA A 163 -18.07 2.44 1.02
C ALA A 163 -19.27 2.53 1.98
N ASP A 164 -20.50 2.50 1.45
CA ASP A 164 -21.71 2.50 2.28
C ASP A 164 -21.79 1.22 3.16
N ARG A 165 -21.42 0.06 2.60
CA ARG A 165 -21.38 -1.21 3.36
C ARG A 165 -20.27 -1.23 4.42
N ALA A 166 -19.08 -0.75 4.08
CA ALA A 166 -17.97 -0.64 5.01
C ALA A 166 -18.26 0.35 6.15
N SER A 167 -18.85 1.50 5.82
CA SER A 167 -19.28 2.50 6.79
C SER A 167 -20.33 1.98 7.76
N ALA A 168 -21.26 1.13 7.32
CA ALA A 168 -22.24 0.49 8.19
C ALA A 168 -21.60 -0.43 9.26
N LEU A 169 -20.37 -0.90 9.00
CA LEU A 169 -19.56 -1.69 9.94
C LEU A 169 -18.49 -0.85 10.65
N GLY A 170 -18.41 0.47 10.37
CA GLY A 170 -17.46 1.40 10.99
C GLY A 170 -16.08 1.44 10.34
N HIS A 171 -15.92 0.90 9.13
CA HIS A 171 -14.63 0.88 8.42
C HIS A 171 -14.54 1.97 7.35
N PRO A 172 -13.47 2.80 7.33
CA PRO A 172 -13.16 3.68 6.23
C PRO A 172 -12.69 2.89 5.01
N VAL A 173 -12.99 3.45 3.82
CA VAL A 173 -12.55 2.93 2.54
C VAL A 173 -11.57 3.89 1.91
N VAL A 174 -10.49 3.35 1.34
CA VAL A 174 -9.54 4.09 0.53
C VAL A 174 -9.38 3.42 -0.83
N PHE A 175 -9.01 4.20 -1.84
CA PHE A 175 -8.66 3.68 -3.15
C PHE A 175 -7.17 3.86 -3.39
N HIS A 176 -6.51 2.79 -3.80
CA HIS A 176 -5.09 2.69 -4.10
C HIS A 176 -4.88 2.71 -5.63
N PRO A 177 -4.49 3.84 -6.23
CA PRO A 177 -4.02 3.89 -7.61
C PRO A 177 -2.78 3.02 -7.79
N HIS A 178 -2.77 2.17 -8.82
CA HIS A 178 -1.73 1.18 -9.00
C HIS A 178 -1.20 1.16 -10.43
N GLY A 179 0.12 1.13 -10.61
CA GLY A 179 0.75 0.97 -11.91
C GLY A 179 0.30 -0.30 -12.63
N GLY A 180 0.20 -0.27 -13.96
CA GLY A 180 -0.28 -1.39 -14.76
C GLY A 180 -1.80 -1.64 -14.66
N THR A 181 -2.58 -0.68 -14.14
CA THR A 181 -4.03 -0.76 -14.03
C THR A 181 -4.73 0.40 -14.74
N PHE A 182 -6.07 0.43 -14.73
CA PHE A 182 -6.84 1.54 -15.31
C PHE A 182 -6.82 2.83 -14.48
N ILE A 183 -6.19 2.82 -13.28
CA ILE A 183 -5.99 4.00 -12.43
C ILE A 183 -4.51 4.08 -12.06
N GLU A 184 -3.70 4.59 -12.98
CA GLU A 184 -2.24 4.69 -12.87
C GLU A 184 -1.75 6.14 -12.95
N THR A 185 -2.19 6.87 -13.97
CA THR A 185 -1.66 8.21 -14.27
C THR A 185 -2.21 9.27 -13.33
N PRO A 186 -1.50 10.41 -13.13
CA PRO A 186 -2.02 11.55 -12.38
C PRO A 186 -3.42 11.98 -12.82
N ALA A 187 -3.69 12.02 -14.14
CA ALA A 187 -4.99 12.41 -14.67
C ALA A 187 -6.10 11.42 -14.30
N GLU A 188 -5.81 10.11 -14.29
CA GLU A 188 -6.76 9.07 -13.85
C GLU A 188 -7.02 9.18 -12.34
N VAL A 189 -6.00 9.46 -11.53
CA VAL A 189 -6.14 9.68 -10.08
C VAL A 189 -6.97 10.94 -9.79
N GLU A 190 -6.70 12.04 -10.50
CA GLU A 190 -7.48 13.28 -10.38
C GLU A 190 -8.96 13.06 -10.80
N ARG A 191 -9.20 12.33 -11.90
CA ARG A 191 -10.55 11.96 -12.33
C ARG A 191 -11.26 11.13 -11.26
N LEU A 192 -10.60 10.13 -10.69
CA LEU A 192 -11.15 9.33 -9.59
C LEU A 192 -11.53 10.19 -8.39
N ALA A 193 -10.62 11.04 -7.94
CA ALA A 193 -10.85 11.93 -6.82
C ALA A 193 -12.01 12.92 -7.08
N ALA A 194 -12.13 13.45 -8.30
CA ALA A 194 -13.20 14.36 -8.69
C ALA A 194 -14.57 13.66 -8.85
N SER A 195 -14.57 12.37 -9.21
CA SER A 195 -15.80 11.60 -9.50
C SER A 195 -16.38 10.91 -8.27
N THR A 196 -15.63 10.82 -7.15
CA THR A 196 -16.04 10.10 -5.94
C THR A 196 -16.29 11.05 -4.77
N ASP A 197 -17.27 10.70 -3.93
CA ASP A 197 -17.64 11.47 -2.74
C ASP A 197 -16.50 11.42 -1.68
N PRO A 198 -15.92 12.56 -1.28
CA PRO A 198 -14.87 12.63 -0.27
C PRO A 198 -15.32 12.14 1.12
N GLY A 199 -16.60 12.17 1.41
CA GLY A 199 -17.16 11.64 2.65
C GLY A 199 -17.29 10.12 2.69
N ARG A 200 -17.12 9.44 1.54
CA ARG A 200 -17.25 7.99 1.40
C ARG A 200 -15.93 7.28 1.20
N MET A 201 -14.99 7.88 0.48
CA MET A 201 -13.75 7.25 0.09
C MET A 201 -12.57 8.22 0.18
N GLY A 202 -11.49 7.82 0.84
CA GLY A 202 -10.18 8.47 0.79
C GLY A 202 -9.30 7.93 -0.34
N ILE A 203 -8.13 8.52 -0.49
CA ILE A 203 -7.07 8.01 -1.39
C ILE A 203 -5.97 7.37 -0.53
N CYS A 204 -5.61 6.15 -0.86
CA CYS A 204 -4.34 5.54 -0.47
C CYS A 204 -3.31 5.93 -1.53
N LEU A 205 -2.53 6.96 -1.29
CA LEU A 205 -1.50 7.34 -2.25
C LEU A 205 -0.27 6.45 -2.07
N ASP A 206 -0.05 5.53 -3.02
CA ASP A 206 1.23 4.82 -3.14
C ASP A 206 2.20 5.69 -3.94
N VAL A 207 3.24 6.17 -3.27
CA VAL A 207 4.19 7.09 -3.87
C VAL A 207 5.05 6.43 -4.96
N GLY A 208 5.30 5.13 -4.85
CA GLY A 208 6.07 4.38 -5.86
C GLY A 208 5.27 4.13 -7.13
N HIS A 209 4.02 3.66 -7.00
CA HIS A 209 3.13 3.52 -8.16
C HIS A 209 2.83 4.87 -8.82
N TYR A 210 2.70 5.94 -8.04
CA TYR A 210 2.49 7.27 -8.59
C TYR A 210 3.70 7.79 -9.37
N LEU A 211 4.94 7.47 -8.91
CA LEU A 211 6.17 7.74 -9.68
C LEU A 211 6.21 6.91 -10.97
N VAL A 212 5.80 5.64 -10.95
CA VAL A 212 5.68 4.81 -12.16
C VAL A 212 4.71 5.43 -13.15
N GLY A 213 3.54 5.91 -12.70
CA GLY A 213 2.55 6.61 -13.53
C GLY A 213 2.97 8.00 -14.00
N GLY A 214 4.19 8.44 -13.71
CA GLY A 214 4.76 9.72 -14.15
C GLY A 214 4.39 10.93 -13.29
N GLY A 215 3.82 10.71 -12.09
CA GLY A 215 3.45 11.77 -11.18
C GLY A 215 4.54 12.15 -10.18
N ASP A 216 4.41 13.34 -9.59
CA ASP A 216 5.20 13.78 -8.44
C ASP A 216 4.37 13.63 -7.15
N PRO A 217 4.76 12.70 -6.24
CA PRO A 217 3.99 12.43 -5.02
C PRO A 217 3.83 13.65 -4.12
N VAL A 218 4.83 14.52 -4.03
CA VAL A 218 4.78 15.73 -3.16
C VAL A 218 3.72 16.69 -3.66
N THR A 219 3.67 16.92 -4.96
CA THR A 219 2.63 17.75 -5.60
C THR A 219 1.25 17.10 -5.44
N ALA A 220 1.16 15.78 -5.62
CA ALA A 220 -0.10 15.05 -5.49
C ALA A 220 -0.68 15.13 -4.06
N ILE A 221 0.14 14.95 -3.02
CA ILE A 221 -0.30 15.06 -1.63
C ILE A 221 -0.93 16.43 -1.38
N ARG A 222 -0.28 17.51 -1.82
CA ARG A 222 -0.80 18.87 -1.66
C ARG A 222 -2.08 19.12 -2.46
N ALA A 223 -2.16 18.61 -3.70
CA ALA A 223 -3.32 18.78 -4.57
C ALA A 223 -4.54 17.99 -4.10
N LEU A 224 -4.34 16.74 -3.67
CA LEU A 224 -5.40 15.87 -3.16
C LEU A 224 -5.84 16.27 -1.73
N GLY A 225 -4.95 16.89 -0.95
CA GLY A 225 -5.26 17.42 0.37
C GLY A 225 -5.86 16.37 1.31
N GLU A 226 -6.98 16.71 1.95
CA GLU A 226 -7.67 15.84 2.91
C GLU A 226 -8.18 14.51 2.33
N ARG A 227 -8.17 14.35 0.99
CA ARG A 227 -8.46 13.06 0.34
C ARG A 227 -7.39 12.01 0.63
N VAL A 228 -6.14 12.40 0.94
CA VAL A 228 -5.06 11.48 1.29
C VAL A 228 -5.23 11.05 2.74
N THR A 229 -5.84 9.89 2.95
CA THR A 229 -6.12 9.34 4.29
C THR A 229 -5.33 8.08 4.61
N HIS A 230 -4.62 7.53 3.61
CA HIS A 230 -3.77 6.36 3.74
C HIS A 230 -2.57 6.49 2.81
N MET A 231 -1.42 5.90 3.17
CA MET A 231 -0.19 6.04 2.39
C MET A 231 0.53 4.71 2.26
N HIS A 232 0.94 4.37 1.04
CA HIS A 232 1.98 3.37 0.80
C HIS A 232 3.29 4.07 0.42
N LEU A 233 4.35 3.73 1.14
CA LEU A 233 5.69 4.31 0.95
C LEU A 233 6.58 3.28 0.27
N LYS A 234 6.76 3.46 -1.02
CA LYS A 234 7.49 2.57 -1.92
C LYS A 234 8.50 3.41 -2.71
N ASP A 235 9.79 3.09 -2.64
CA ASP A 235 10.82 3.83 -3.39
C ASP A 235 11.11 3.16 -4.73
N VAL A 236 11.63 3.92 -5.68
CA VAL A 236 11.74 3.49 -7.08
C VAL A 236 13.17 3.64 -7.59
N ASP A 237 13.73 2.55 -8.14
CA ASP A 237 15.02 2.57 -8.82
C ASP A 237 14.92 3.37 -10.14
N PRO A 238 15.67 4.47 -10.30
CA PRO A 238 15.57 5.33 -11.47
C PRO A 238 16.02 4.65 -12.78
N ALA A 239 16.93 3.72 -12.71
CA ALA A 239 17.44 3.05 -13.92
C ALA A 239 16.44 2.02 -14.45
N VAL A 240 15.79 1.28 -13.55
CA VAL A 240 14.73 0.33 -13.93
C VAL A 240 13.49 1.07 -14.40
N LEU A 241 13.09 2.15 -13.71
CA LEU A 241 11.99 3.01 -14.12
C LEU A 241 12.21 3.59 -15.53
N ALA A 242 13.39 4.12 -15.81
CA ALA A 242 13.72 4.66 -17.14
C ALA A 242 13.61 3.59 -18.24
N ARG A 243 14.00 2.33 -17.96
CA ARG A 243 13.84 1.23 -18.90
C ARG A 243 12.37 0.86 -19.12
N LEU A 244 11.55 0.86 -18.07
CA LEU A 244 10.11 0.64 -18.16
C LEU A 244 9.47 1.72 -19.03
N GLN A 245 9.73 2.98 -18.74
CA GLN A 245 9.20 4.13 -19.48
C GLN A 245 9.69 4.19 -20.94
N ALA A 246 10.86 3.66 -21.23
CA ALA A 246 11.37 3.53 -22.61
C ALA A 246 10.79 2.31 -23.36
N GLY A 247 9.91 1.50 -22.74
CA GLY A 247 9.39 0.26 -23.33
C GLY A 247 10.42 -0.85 -23.48
N ALA A 248 11.54 -0.77 -22.75
CA ALA A 248 12.60 -1.78 -22.77
C ALA A 248 12.32 -2.97 -21.83
N LEU A 249 11.25 -2.91 -21.07
CA LEU A 249 10.74 -3.99 -20.21
C LEU A 249 9.33 -4.38 -20.63
N GLU A 250 9.01 -5.65 -20.47
CA GLU A 250 7.70 -6.24 -20.81
C GLU A 250 6.71 -6.00 -19.64
N GLY A 251 6.32 -4.74 -19.42
CA GLY A 251 5.34 -4.33 -18.42
C GLY A 251 5.90 -4.20 -17.00
N LEU A 252 4.99 -3.85 -16.09
CA LEU A 252 5.31 -3.64 -14.67
C LEU A 252 5.76 -4.93 -14.00
N GLY A 253 5.11 -6.06 -14.30
CA GLY A 253 5.50 -7.35 -13.74
C GLY A 253 6.96 -7.71 -14.05
N HIS A 254 7.47 -7.37 -15.25
CA HIS A 254 8.90 -7.51 -15.57
C HIS A 254 9.75 -6.51 -14.76
N ALA A 255 9.32 -5.26 -14.67
CA ALA A 255 10.05 -4.25 -13.90
C ALA A 255 10.13 -4.60 -12.40
N ILE A 256 9.09 -5.20 -11.82
CA ILE A 256 9.11 -5.71 -10.44
C ILE A 256 10.18 -6.79 -10.26
N ARG A 257 10.29 -7.73 -11.19
CA ARG A 257 11.36 -8.75 -11.17
C ARG A 257 12.76 -8.14 -11.27
N GLU A 258 12.88 -7.03 -12.00
CA GLU A 258 14.12 -6.22 -12.10
C GLU A 258 14.32 -5.26 -10.92
N ARG A 259 13.43 -5.31 -9.89
CA ARG A 259 13.51 -4.50 -8.67
C ARG A 259 13.29 -3.00 -8.92
N VAL A 260 12.29 -2.67 -9.73
CA VAL A 260 11.85 -1.27 -9.89
C VAL A 260 11.49 -0.65 -8.55
N PHE A 261 10.91 -1.42 -7.63
CA PHE A 261 10.69 -1.01 -6.26
C PHE A 261 11.86 -1.46 -5.38
N THR A 262 12.56 -0.50 -4.83
CA THR A 262 13.78 -0.68 -4.03
C THR A 262 13.56 -0.31 -2.57
N GLU A 263 14.58 -0.52 -1.72
CA GLU A 263 14.53 -0.14 -0.32
C GLU A 263 14.27 1.37 -0.17
N LEU A 264 13.38 1.73 0.73
CA LEU A 264 13.05 3.13 1.01
C LEU A 264 14.33 3.93 1.34
N GLY A 265 14.55 5.02 0.60
CA GLY A 265 15.73 5.87 0.68
C GLY A 265 16.87 5.45 -0.26
N ALA A 266 16.71 4.41 -1.06
CA ALA A 266 17.68 3.98 -2.05
C ALA A 266 17.33 4.39 -3.49
N GLY A 267 16.11 4.88 -3.72
CA GLY A 267 15.58 5.28 -5.02
C GLY A 267 15.50 6.79 -5.21
N ILE A 268 14.52 7.21 -6.01
CA ILE A 268 14.30 8.61 -6.41
C ILE A 268 13.25 9.35 -5.59
N LEU A 269 12.60 8.67 -4.64
CA LEU A 269 11.53 9.28 -3.85
C LEU A 269 12.08 10.43 -2.99
N ASP A 270 11.49 11.62 -3.13
CA ASP A 270 11.68 12.72 -2.17
C ASP A 270 10.89 12.45 -0.87
N LEU A 271 11.41 11.53 -0.05
CA LEU A 271 10.77 11.15 1.20
C LEU A 271 10.64 12.33 2.18
N ASP A 272 11.58 13.27 2.15
CA ASP A 272 11.53 14.47 2.98
C ASP A 272 10.38 15.39 2.55
N GLY A 273 10.24 15.61 1.25
CA GLY A 273 9.13 16.35 0.68
C GLY A 273 7.79 15.70 0.96
N VAL A 274 7.68 14.37 0.83
CA VAL A 274 6.48 13.60 1.16
C VAL A 274 6.10 13.79 2.63
N VAL A 275 7.02 13.57 3.57
CA VAL A 275 6.75 13.74 5.00
C VAL A 275 6.39 15.19 5.32
N THR A 276 7.06 16.18 4.71
CA THR A 276 6.75 17.59 4.90
C THR A 276 5.33 17.92 4.41
N ALA A 277 4.93 17.43 3.23
CA ALA A 277 3.58 17.65 2.72
C ALA A 277 2.51 16.98 3.61
N LEU A 278 2.79 15.81 4.17
CA LEU A 278 1.90 15.16 5.13
C LEU A 278 1.80 15.92 6.47
N VAL A 279 2.88 16.56 6.92
CA VAL A 279 2.85 17.45 8.10
C VAL A 279 1.96 18.67 7.83
N GLU A 280 2.06 19.26 6.64
CA GLU A 280 1.19 20.39 6.22
C GLU A 280 -0.30 20.03 6.26
N LEU A 281 -0.64 18.75 6.04
CA LEU A 281 -2.01 18.20 6.10
C LEU A 281 -2.44 17.73 7.50
N ASP A 282 -1.59 17.83 8.52
CA ASP A 282 -1.86 17.26 9.86
C ASP A 282 -2.22 15.74 9.79
N TYR A 283 -1.55 15.01 8.93
CA TYR A 283 -1.84 13.61 8.62
C TYR A 283 -1.76 12.69 9.83
N ALA A 284 -2.75 11.79 9.96
CA ALA A 284 -2.88 10.89 11.10
C ALA A 284 -3.19 9.43 10.71
N GLY A 285 -3.10 9.09 9.43
CA GLY A 285 -3.35 7.74 8.90
C GLY A 285 -2.17 6.79 9.05
N TRP A 286 -2.24 5.69 8.33
CA TRP A 286 -1.15 4.72 8.24
C TRP A 286 -0.10 5.14 7.21
N LEU A 287 1.15 4.90 7.54
CA LEU A 287 2.30 4.90 6.63
C LEU A 287 2.74 3.44 6.45
N ILE A 288 2.29 2.81 5.39
CA ILE A 288 2.65 1.42 5.06
C ILE A 288 3.94 1.44 4.25
N VAL A 289 5.04 0.99 4.84
CA VAL A 289 6.29 0.77 4.12
C VAL A 289 6.17 -0.50 3.31
N GLU A 290 6.26 -0.38 2.00
CA GLU A 290 6.04 -1.49 1.09
C GLU A 290 7.19 -1.64 0.10
N GLN A 291 7.49 -2.89 -0.23
CA GLN A 291 8.44 -3.27 -1.27
C GLN A 291 8.02 -4.64 -1.81
N ASP A 292 7.85 -4.78 -3.12
CA ASP A 292 7.30 -5.99 -3.72
C ASP A 292 8.31 -7.15 -3.69
N THR A 293 9.57 -6.86 -3.99
CA THR A 293 10.64 -7.84 -4.10
C THR A 293 11.97 -7.29 -3.58
N THR A 294 12.90 -8.18 -3.24
CA THR A 294 14.25 -7.80 -2.77
C THR A 294 15.30 -8.82 -3.19
N TRP A 295 16.56 -8.37 -3.31
CA TRP A 295 17.74 -9.24 -3.46
C TRP A 295 18.30 -9.68 -2.09
N ALA A 296 17.97 -8.96 -1.02
CA ALA A 296 18.39 -9.25 0.34
C ALA A 296 17.37 -10.16 1.06
N PRO A 297 17.68 -10.69 2.24
CA PRO A 297 16.68 -11.29 3.10
C PRO A 297 15.54 -10.29 3.40
N PRO A 298 14.25 -10.69 3.25
CA PRO A 298 13.11 -9.76 3.38
C PRO A 298 13.13 -8.90 4.66
N SER A 299 13.46 -9.51 5.81
CA SER A 299 13.53 -8.79 7.08
C SER A 299 14.63 -7.73 7.13
N GLU A 300 15.70 -7.88 6.36
CA GLU A 300 16.76 -6.86 6.28
C GLU A 300 16.28 -5.66 5.48
N SER A 301 15.65 -5.87 4.33
CA SER A 301 15.04 -4.80 3.53
C SER A 301 13.93 -4.10 4.30
N ALA A 302 13.02 -4.84 4.94
CA ALA A 302 11.99 -4.27 5.81
C ALA A 302 12.57 -3.43 6.95
N ALA A 303 13.66 -3.89 7.58
CA ALA A 303 14.33 -3.13 8.63
C ALA A 303 15.04 -1.87 8.11
N ILE A 304 15.53 -1.86 6.86
CA ILE A 304 16.07 -0.67 6.21
C ILE A 304 14.95 0.35 6.05
N GLY A 305 13.84 -0.01 5.40
CA GLY A 305 12.70 0.89 5.18
C GLY A 305 12.17 1.47 6.49
N ARG A 306 12.00 0.61 7.51
CA ARG A 306 11.55 1.04 8.86
C ARG A 306 12.51 2.06 9.50
N ARG A 307 13.82 1.85 9.40
CA ARG A 307 14.83 2.77 9.97
C ARG A 307 14.90 4.09 9.21
N VAL A 308 14.85 4.05 7.88
CA VAL A 308 14.88 5.26 7.04
C VAL A 308 13.68 6.14 7.37
N LEU A 309 12.46 5.59 7.36
CA LEU A 309 11.26 6.34 7.71
C LEU A 309 11.36 6.95 9.12
N ALA A 310 11.73 6.14 10.13
CA ALA A 310 11.86 6.64 11.49
C ALA A 310 12.93 7.74 11.64
N SER A 311 14.03 7.66 10.87
CA SER A 311 15.07 8.70 10.86
C SER A 311 14.57 10.00 10.26
N THR A 312 13.82 9.91 9.14
CA THR A 312 13.21 11.06 8.47
C THR A 312 12.20 11.76 9.37
N LEU A 313 11.29 11.00 10.00
CA LEU A 313 10.30 11.54 10.94
C LEU A 313 10.95 12.29 12.10
N ARG A 314 12.01 11.74 12.71
CA ARG A 314 12.74 12.41 13.80
C ARG A 314 13.41 13.70 13.33
N ARG A 315 14.11 13.65 12.20
CA ARG A 315 14.84 14.81 11.68
C ARG A 315 13.92 15.98 11.36
N LEU A 316 12.78 15.70 10.74
CA LEU A 316 11.82 16.73 10.37
C LEU A 316 11.01 17.24 11.58
N GLY A 317 10.74 16.38 12.58
CA GLY A 317 10.08 16.79 13.83
C GLY A 317 10.93 17.78 14.62
N THR A 318 12.21 17.53 14.77
CA THR A 318 13.13 18.44 15.49
C THR A 318 13.38 19.75 14.74
N ALA A 319 13.30 19.76 13.42
CA ALA A 319 13.49 20.98 12.62
C ALA A 319 12.27 21.94 12.70
N GLY A 320 11.08 21.41 12.94
CA GLY A 320 9.87 22.23 13.11
C GLY A 320 9.70 22.85 14.51
N ALA A 321 10.52 22.43 15.49
CA ALA A 321 10.49 22.91 16.86
C ALA A 321 11.52 24.03 17.16
N ALA A 322 12.35 24.42 16.20
CA ALA A 322 13.35 25.49 16.27
C ALA A 322 12.89 26.72 15.50
#